data_feb20d7f421c5941063fbffea15a732b
#
_entry.id   feb20d7f421c5941063fbffea15a732b
#
_cell.length_a   1.000
_cell.length_b   1.000
_cell.length_c   1.000
_cell.angle_alpha   90.00
_cell.angle_beta   90.00
_cell.angle_gamma   90.00
#
_symmetry.space_group_name_H-M   'P 1'
#
loop_
_entity.id
_entity.type
_entity.pdbx_description
1 polymer ?
#
loop_
_entity_poly.entity_id
_entity_poly.type
_entity_poly.pdbx_seq_one_letter_code
_entity_poly.pdbx_strand_id
1 'polypeptide(L)'
;MTPGRYLRVVEAFHSIFYASLPVAIHGGHFADEGLEIELPTAELGAGTVDALRNGHADIALSGLMRSFELLDRGASRLVHFAGANDRNGFFLLSREARPGFGWSDLVGRTVISFGGAPTPWLCMQAVLRRHGVEPTRVTFLRDLSTPDAVAAFRAGKADFIEHGPPVVDQLIADGTGHLVASMGEATGPVPFSSFMATPGTLAGNRDVLISFVRGLYRAQRWMASSGAAEIAAVIAPAFGDIDPRIRVAAVDRYLRQSTWARDPVLTRTGFDALQAILLAGGFIKRSHRFEELVDTDIARQAVGY
;
A
#
# COMPACT_ATOMS: atom_id res chain seq x y z
N MET A 1 -28.73 19.00 -12.65
CA MET A 1 -27.50 18.39 -12.10
C MET A 1 -26.57 18.18 -13.29
N THR A 2 -25.40 18.77 -13.28
CA THR A 2 -24.37 18.51 -14.30
C THR A 2 -24.01 17.02 -14.18
N PRO A 3 -23.91 16.23 -15.27
CA PRO A 3 -23.49 14.85 -15.17
C PRO A 3 -22.11 14.80 -14.50
N GLY A 4 -21.96 13.90 -13.52
CA GLY A 4 -20.70 13.70 -12.82
C GLY A 4 -19.58 13.35 -13.79
N ARG A 5 -18.37 13.86 -13.56
CA ARG A 5 -17.20 13.48 -14.34
C ARG A 5 -16.81 12.05 -13.93
N TYR A 6 -16.87 11.15 -14.91
CA TYR A 6 -16.54 9.74 -14.70
C TYR A 6 -15.02 9.52 -14.77
N LEU A 7 -14.47 8.77 -13.78
CA LEU A 7 -13.08 8.37 -13.73
C LEU A 7 -12.96 6.87 -13.46
N ARG A 8 -12.14 6.20 -14.23
CA ARG A 8 -11.73 4.82 -13.97
C ARG A 8 -10.41 4.79 -13.20
N VAL A 9 -10.49 4.36 -11.94
CA VAL A 9 -9.35 4.24 -11.03
C VAL A 9 -9.04 2.78 -10.81
N VAL A 10 -7.92 2.28 -11.32
CA VAL A 10 -7.52 0.87 -11.13
C VAL A 10 -6.66 0.71 -9.89
N GLU A 11 -6.99 -0.25 -9.03
CA GLU A 11 -6.16 -0.62 -7.87
C GLU A 11 -5.29 -1.85 -8.16
N ALA A 12 -4.09 -1.91 -7.58
CA ALA A 12 -3.15 -3.02 -7.80
C ALA A 12 -3.64 -4.35 -7.20
N PHE A 13 -4.41 -4.29 -6.13
CA PHE A 13 -5.07 -5.42 -5.48
C PHE A 13 -6.16 -4.92 -4.55
N HIS A 14 -7.24 -5.68 -4.39
CA HIS A 14 -8.33 -5.32 -3.51
C HIS A 14 -7.96 -5.57 -2.04
N SER A 15 -7.85 -4.51 -1.23
CA SER A 15 -7.39 -4.62 0.17
C SER A 15 -7.80 -3.44 1.03
N ILE A 16 -8.10 -3.71 2.31
CA ILE A 16 -8.29 -2.66 3.35
C ILE A 16 -7.06 -1.74 3.45
N PHE A 17 -5.89 -2.18 2.99
CA PHE A 17 -4.69 -1.35 2.87
C PHE A 17 -4.95 -0.07 2.05
N TYR A 18 -5.86 -0.10 1.10
CA TYR A 18 -6.26 1.02 0.26
C TYR A 18 -7.53 1.75 0.74
N ALA A 19 -7.89 1.60 2.03
CA ALA A 19 -9.18 2.07 2.56
C ALA A 19 -9.49 3.55 2.30
N SER A 20 -8.49 4.42 2.10
CA SER A 20 -8.72 5.83 1.76
C SER A 20 -9.54 6.01 0.47
N LEU A 21 -9.41 5.09 -0.50
CA LEU A 21 -10.15 5.13 -1.75
C LEU A 21 -11.62 4.70 -1.57
N PRO A 22 -11.95 3.51 -1.03
CA PRO A 22 -13.35 3.17 -0.73
C PRO A 22 -14.01 4.10 0.30
N VAL A 23 -13.26 4.69 1.25
CA VAL A 23 -13.82 5.75 2.11
C VAL A 23 -14.20 6.97 1.28
N ALA A 24 -13.35 7.40 0.33
CA ALA A 24 -13.68 8.54 -0.52
C ALA A 24 -14.90 8.26 -1.43
N ILE A 25 -15.08 7.02 -1.88
CA ILE A 25 -16.23 6.59 -2.69
C ILE A 25 -17.50 6.51 -1.81
N HIS A 26 -17.50 5.64 -0.81
CA HIS A 26 -18.70 5.32 -0.02
C HIS A 26 -19.04 6.37 1.03
N GLY A 27 -18.05 7.18 1.45
CA GLY A 27 -18.25 8.36 2.31
C GLY A 27 -18.76 9.59 1.56
N GLY A 28 -18.94 9.50 0.23
CA GLY A 28 -19.50 10.59 -0.59
C GLY A 28 -18.49 11.69 -0.96
N HIS A 29 -17.22 11.59 -0.55
CA HIS A 29 -16.23 12.64 -0.75
C HIS A 29 -15.91 12.94 -2.24
N PHE A 30 -15.99 11.92 -3.10
CA PHE A 30 -15.86 12.12 -4.55
C PHE A 30 -17.14 12.66 -5.17
N ALA A 31 -18.31 12.20 -4.72
CA ALA A 31 -19.60 12.73 -5.18
C ALA A 31 -19.75 14.23 -4.89
N ASP A 32 -19.27 14.71 -3.75
CA ASP A 32 -19.21 16.12 -3.39
C ASP A 32 -18.35 16.97 -4.34
N GLU A 33 -17.38 16.35 -5.04
CA GLU A 33 -16.57 16.97 -6.09
C GLU A 33 -17.16 16.77 -7.50
N GLY A 34 -18.36 16.18 -7.60
CA GLY A 34 -19.00 15.86 -8.86
C GLY A 34 -18.28 14.76 -9.64
N LEU A 35 -17.63 13.83 -8.94
CA LEU A 35 -16.92 12.70 -9.53
C LEU A 35 -17.69 11.40 -9.30
N GLU A 36 -17.75 10.58 -10.34
CA GLU A 36 -18.19 9.19 -10.31
C GLU A 36 -16.97 8.29 -10.55
N ILE A 37 -16.71 7.36 -9.64
CA ILE A 37 -15.51 6.52 -9.68
C ILE A 37 -15.89 5.08 -9.98
N GLU A 38 -15.33 4.51 -11.05
CA GLU A 38 -15.26 3.06 -11.27
C GLU A 38 -13.92 2.55 -10.71
N LEU A 39 -13.97 1.47 -9.91
CA LEU A 39 -12.78 0.92 -9.24
C LEU A 39 -12.56 -0.56 -9.62
N PRO A 40 -11.99 -0.87 -10.79
CA PRO A 40 -11.54 -2.22 -11.10
C PRO A 40 -10.23 -2.56 -10.37
N THR A 41 -10.06 -3.85 -10.07
CA THR A 41 -8.78 -4.40 -9.58
C THR A 41 -7.98 -4.91 -10.77
N ALA A 42 -6.69 -4.55 -10.82
CA ALA A 42 -5.78 -4.99 -11.86
C ALA A 42 -5.36 -6.45 -11.67
N GLU A 43 -4.90 -7.07 -12.75
CA GLU A 43 -4.11 -8.30 -12.65
C GLU A 43 -2.81 -8.03 -11.89
N LEU A 44 -2.35 -9.03 -11.13
CA LEU A 44 -1.11 -8.91 -10.36
C LEU A 44 0.10 -8.58 -11.27
N GLY A 45 1.05 -7.87 -10.72
CA GLY A 45 2.26 -7.49 -11.44
C GLY A 45 2.16 -6.13 -12.14
N ALA A 46 2.22 -6.11 -13.47
CA ALA A 46 2.22 -4.88 -14.27
C ALA A 46 0.82 -4.35 -14.62
N GLY A 47 -0.26 -5.03 -14.22
CA GLY A 47 -1.63 -4.74 -14.67
C GLY A 47 -2.06 -3.28 -14.52
N THR A 48 -1.65 -2.58 -13.44
CA THR A 48 -1.94 -1.14 -13.28
C THR A 48 -1.21 -0.26 -14.30
N VAL A 49 0.03 -0.61 -14.66
CA VAL A 49 0.82 0.08 -15.68
C VAL A 49 0.18 -0.11 -17.05
N ASP A 50 -0.20 -1.34 -17.37
CA ASP A 50 -0.79 -1.68 -18.65
C ASP A 50 -2.18 -1.04 -18.81
N ALA A 51 -2.99 -1.02 -17.75
CA ALA A 51 -4.28 -0.33 -17.75
C ALA A 51 -4.15 1.16 -18.09
N LEU A 52 -3.18 1.87 -17.48
CA LEU A 52 -2.92 3.28 -17.80
C LEU A 52 -2.41 3.49 -19.23
N ARG A 53 -1.48 2.65 -19.69
CA ARG A 53 -0.87 2.80 -21.03
C ARG A 53 -1.84 2.50 -22.17
N ASN A 54 -2.74 1.56 -21.94
CA ASN A 54 -3.75 1.15 -22.92
C ASN A 54 -5.03 1.99 -22.85
N GLY A 55 -5.09 2.99 -21.95
CA GLY A 55 -6.28 3.83 -21.77
C GLY A 55 -7.48 3.12 -21.15
N HIS A 56 -7.23 1.99 -20.47
CA HIS A 56 -8.26 1.24 -19.74
C HIS A 56 -8.52 1.83 -18.34
N ALA A 57 -7.65 2.71 -17.86
CA ALA A 57 -7.83 3.49 -16.64
C ALA A 57 -7.23 4.89 -16.80
N ASP A 58 -7.80 5.87 -16.08
CA ASP A 58 -7.31 7.26 -16.02
C ASP A 58 -6.26 7.41 -14.92
N ILE A 59 -6.47 6.74 -13.79
CA ILE A 59 -5.65 6.79 -12.58
C ILE A 59 -5.37 5.36 -12.13
N ALA A 60 -4.18 5.12 -11.58
CA ALA A 60 -3.88 3.86 -10.90
C ALA A 60 -3.39 4.11 -9.45
N LEU A 61 -3.89 3.30 -8.52
CA LEU A 61 -3.38 3.18 -7.16
C LEU A 61 -2.41 2.00 -7.11
N SER A 62 -1.13 2.29 -6.94
CA SER A 62 -0.06 1.28 -6.98
C SER A 62 1.15 1.72 -6.17
N GLY A 63 2.12 0.80 -6.01
CA GLY A 63 3.40 1.12 -5.38
C GLY A 63 4.27 2.02 -6.26
N LEU A 64 4.86 3.05 -5.66
CA LEU A 64 5.76 3.99 -6.33
C LEU A 64 6.95 3.29 -7.02
N MET A 65 7.35 2.13 -6.51
CA MET A 65 8.43 1.31 -7.06
C MET A 65 8.22 0.92 -8.55
N ARG A 66 6.97 0.86 -9.03
CA ARG A 66 6.69 0.55 -10.45
C ARG A 66 7.21 1.62 -11.39
N SER A 67 7.07 2.89 -11.00
CA SER A 67 7.60 3.99 -11.80
C SER A 67 9.13 4.07 -11.76
N PHE A 68 9.74 3.73 -10.62
CA PHE A 68 11.19 3.55 -10.55
C PHE A 68 11.68 2.46 -11.51
N GLU A 69 11.04 1.29 -11.51
CA GLU A 69 11.36 0.17 -12.40
C GLU A 69 11.24 0.56 -13.88
N LEU A 70 10.19 1.29 -14.24
CA LEU A 70 9.97 1.76 -15.60
C LEU A 70 11.09 2.68 -16.07
N LEU A 71 11.47 3.68 -15.27
CA LEU A 71 12.54 4.61 -15.61
C LEU A 71 13.91 3.91 -15.65
N ASP A 72 14.16 2.96 -14.75
CA ASP A 72 15.41 2.21 -14.73
C ASP A 72 15.61 1.36 -16.00
N ARG A 73 14.50 0.91 -16.58
CA ARG A 73 14.46 0.18 -17.87
C ARG A 73 14.38 1.09 -19.11
N GLY A 74 14.40 2.42 -18.93
CA GLY A 74 14.28 3.37 -20.03
C GLY A 74 12.87 3.43 -20.66
N ALA A 75 11.84 2.95 -19.95
CA ALA A 75 10.47 2.97 -20.43
C ALA A 75 9.78 4.34 -20.16
N SER A 76 8.66 4.59 -20.83
CA SER A 76 7.86 5.81 -20.61
C SER A 76 7.43 5.93 -19.15
N ARG A 77 7.64 7.11 -18.57
CA ARG A 77 7.34 7.39 -17.18
C ARG A 77 5.84 7.39 -16.89
N LEU A 78 5.49 6.98 -15.69
CA LEU A 78 4.23 7.30 -15.03
C LEU A 78 4.54 8.25 -13.88
N VAL A 79 3.64 9.17 -13.59
CA VAL A 79 3.87 10.24 -12.62
C VAL A 79 2.89 10.09 -11.47
N HIS A 80 3.42 10.06 -10.25
CA HIS A 80 2.66 10.01 -9.01
C HIS A 80 2.28 11.41 -8.57
N PHE A 81 1.01 11.64 -8.26
CA PHE A 81 0.50 12.97 -7.96
C PHE A 81 -0.22 13.07 -6.60
N ALA A 82 -0.49 11.93 -5.94
CA ALA A 82 -1.08 11.92 -4.60
C ALA A 82 -0.71 10.66 -3.82
N GLY A 83 -0.38 10.80 -2.53
CA GLY A 83 -0.08 9.72 -1.61
C GLY A 83 -1.34 9.04 -1.08
N ALA A 84 -1.28 7.71 -0.92
CA ALA A 84 -2.33 6.90 -0.28
C ALA A 84 -1.85 6.30 1.04
N ASN A 85 -0.65 5.73 1.06
CA ASN A 85 -0.06 5.04 2.21
C ASN A 85 1.36 5.52 2.46
N ASP A 86 1.63 5.95 3.70
CA ASP A 86 2.94 6.47 4.12
C ASP A 86 3.81 5.43 4.83
N ARG A 87 3.30 4.21 4.98
CA ARG A 87 4.03 3.11 5.62
C ARG A 87 3.75 1.78 4.94
N ASN A 88 4.69 0.87 5.10
CA ASN A 88 4.51 -0.54 4.77
C ASN A 88 3.31 -1.12 5.55
N GLY A 89 2.35 -1.73 4.85
CA GLY A 89 1.10 -2.25 5.41
C GLY A 89 1.20 -3.69 5.93
N PHE A 90 2.39 -4.25 6.07
CA PHE A 90 2.58 -5.65 6.46
C PHE A 90 2.98 -5.77 7.95
N PHE A 91 2.72 -6.94 8.49
CA PHE A 91 3.01 -7.30 9.87
C PHE A 91 3.63 -8.70 9.91
N LEU A 92 4.49 -8.93 10.88
CA LEU A 92 5.11 -10.22 11.12
C LEU A 92 4.41 -10.92 12.29
N LEU A 93 3.92 -12.12 12.03
CA LEU A 93 3.40 -13.02 13.05
C LEU A 93 4.37 -14.17 13.28
N SER A 94 4.45 -14.65 14.52
CA SER A 94 5.08 -15.93 14.88
C SER A 94 4.02 -16.96 15.26
N ARG A 95 4.34 -18.24 15.12
CA ARG A 95 3.45 -19.34 15.57
C ARG A 95 3.33 -19.42 17.07
N GLU A 96 4.38 -19.03 17.80
CA GLU A 96 4.45 -19.04 19.25
C GLU A 96 4.54 -17.60 19.76
N ALA A 97 4.00 -17.34 20.94
CA ALA A 97 4.15 -16.03 21.58
C ALA A 97 5.65 -15.76 21.85
N ARG A 98 6.13 -14.58 21.44
CA ARG A 98 7.52 -14.15 21.61
C ARG A 98 7.58 -12.78 22.29
N PRO A 99 7.34 -12.70 23.59
CA PRO A 99 7.55 -11.47 24.34
C PRO A 99 9.03 -11.08 24.24
N GLY A 100 9.31 -9.85 23.79
CA GLY A 100 10.67 -9.38 23.60
C GLY A 100 11.32 -9.80 22.27
N PHE A 101 10.50 -10.07 21.23
CA PHE A 101 10.98 -10.36 19.88
C PHE A 101 12.08 -9.40 19.43
N GLY A 102 13.16 -9.95 18.90
CA GLY A 102 14.22 -9.24 18.19
C GLY A 102 14.41 -9.81 16.79
N TRP A 103 14.87 -8.98 15.83
CA TRP A 103 15.06 -9.43 14.44
C TRP A 103 16.08 -10.57 14.31
N SER A 104 17.00 -10.71 15.26
CA SER A 104 17.92 -11.86 15.37
C SER A 104 17.22 -13.20 15.60
N ASP A 105 15.98 -13.19 16.11
CA ASP A 105 15.19 -14.40 16.32
C ASP A 105 14.78 -15.09 15.02
N LEU A 106 14.90 -14.39 13.88
CA LEU A 106 14.64 -14.95 12.55
C LEU A 106 15.81 -15.79 12.02
N VAL A 107 17.00 -15.69 12.62
CA VAL A 107 18.17 -16.45 12.16
C VAL A 107 17.94 -17.95 12.29
N GLY A 108 18.11 -18.69 11.19
CA GLY A 108 17.87 -20.14 11.12
C GLY A 108 16.40 -20.53 11.11
N ARG A 109 15.48 -19.56 10.99
CA ARG A 109 14.03 -19.79 10.94
C ARG A 109 13.48 -19.71 9.54
N THR A 110 12.28 -20.23 9.37
CA THR A 110 11.51 -20.14 8.12
C THR A 110 10.45 -19.07 8.23
N VAL A 111 10.44 -18.15 7.27
CA VAL A 111 9.49 -17.02 7.17
C VAL A 111 8.73 -17.14 5.85
N ILE A 112 7.41 -17.17 5.91
CA ILE A 112 6.59 -16.92 4.72
C ILE A 112 6.54 -15.42 4.51
N SER A 113 7.02 -14.94 3.36
CA SER A 113 6.97 -13.53 2.98
C SER A 113 6.00 -13.31 1.83
N PHE A 114 5.32 -12.17 1.83
CA PHE A 114 4.33 -11.84 0.81
C PHE A 114 4.96 -11.78 -0.59
N GLY A 115 4.41 -12.57 -1.52
CA GLY A 115 4.94 -12.72 -2.88
C GLY A 115 4.28 -11.81 -3.93
N GLY A 116 3.16 -11.15 -3.61
CA GLY A 116 2.36 -10.39 -4.60
C GLY A 116 2.97 -9.08 -5.09
N ALA A 117 4.03 -8.56 -4.41
CA ALA A 117 4.77 -7.36 -4.82
C ALA A 117 6.22 -7.42 -4.31
N PRO A 118 7.19 -6.79 -4.99
CA PRO A 118 8.59 -6.80 -4.57
C PRO A 118 8.88 -5.93 -3.34
N THR A 119 8.16 -4.82 -3.14
CA THR A 119 8.48 -3.84 -2.08
C THR A 119 8.44 -4.41 -0.65
N PRO A 120 7.47 -5.25 -0.23
CA PRO A 120 7.51 -5.87 1.10
C PRO A 120 8.79 -6.65 1.33
N TRP A 121 9.19 -7.47 0.38
CA TRP A 121 10.44 -8.24 0.45
C TRP A 121 11.69 -7.35 0.54
N LEU A 122 11.75 -6.27 -0.23
CA LEU A 122 12.88 -5.32 -0.18
C LEU A 122 12.94 -4.60 1.17
N CYS A 123 11.79 -4.24 1.73
CA CYS A 123 11.69 -3.68 3.08
C CYS A 123 12.14 -4.69 4.15
N MET A 124 11.72 -5.96 4.06
CA MET A 124 12.15 -7.01 4.98
C MET A 124 13.68 -7.15 4.97
N GLN A 125 14.30 -7.22 3.79
CA GLN A 125 15.76 -7.27 3.68
C GLN A 125 16.44 -6.05 4.30
N ALA A 126 15.92 -4.85 4.02
CA ALA A 126 16.48 -3.61 4.57
C ALA A 126 16.38 -3.57 6.10
N VAL A 127 15.25 -4.00 6.67
CA VAL A 127 15.05 -4.10 8.11
C VAL A 127 16.02 -5.10 8.72
N LEU A 128 16.14 -6.30 8.16
CA LEU A 128 17.07 -7.32 8.66
C LEU A 128 18.52 -6.80 8.71
N ARG A 129 19.01 -6.23 7.59
CA ARG A 129 20.39 -5.69 7.53
C ARG A 129 20.59 -4.56 8.53
N ARG A 130 19.59 -3.67 8.73
CA ARG A 130 19.66 -2.60 9.73
C ARG A 130 19.81 -3.13 11.15
N HIS A 131 19.30 -4.33 11.42
CA HIS A 131 19.43 -5.02 12.69
C HIS A 131 20.58 -6.06 12.74
N GLY A 132 21.52 -5.98 11.80
CA GLY A 132 22.70 -6.86 11.76
C GLY A 132 22.41 -8.31 11.35
N VAL A 133 21.26 -8.57 10.72
CA VAL A 133 20.88 -9.88 10.23
C VAL A 133 21.01 -9.94 8.71
N GLU A 134 21.90 -10.81 8.22
CA GLU A 134 21.97 -11.07 6.78
C GLU A 134 20.75 -11.89 6.34
N PRO A 135 20.01 -11.44 5.30
CA PRO A 135 18.80 -12.14 4.83
C PRO A 135 19.05 -13.61 4.44
N THR A 136 20.27 -13.94 3.99
CA THR A 136 20.67 -15.32 3.67
C THR A 136 20.72 -16.26 4.87
N ARG A 137 20.69 -15.75 6.09
CA ARG A 137 20.61 -16.54 7.32
C ARG A 137 19.17 -16.90 7.72
N VAL A 138 18.18 -16.47 6.94
CA VAL A 138 16.76 -16.74 7.14
C VAL A 138 16.25 -17.50 5.93
N THR A 139 15.45 -18.54 6.13
CA THR A 139 14.78 -19.26 5.03
C THR A 139 13.49 -18.57 4.67
N PHE A 140 13.33 -18.12 3.41
CA PHE A 140 12.10 -17.45 2.96
C PHE A 140 11.32 -18.29 1.97
N LEU A 141 10.01 -18.44 2.23
CA LEU A 141 9.01 -18.97 1.30
C LEU A 141 8.25 -17.80 0.70
N ARG A 142 8.46 -17.51 -0.60
CA ARG A 142 7.99 -16.26 -1.23
C ARG A 142 6.98 -16.46 -2.35
N ASP A 143 6.94 -17.63 -2.97
CA ASP A 143 6.16 -17.88 -4.19
C ASP A 143 4.82 -18.54 -3.88
N LEU A 144 4.24 -18.23 -2.72
CA LEU A 144 2.95 -18.76 -2.29
C LEU A 144 1.84 -17.75 -2.58
N SER A 145 0.71 -18.24 -3.09
CA SER A 145 -0.52 -17.46 -3.09
C SER A 145 -0.97 -17.19 -1.64
N THR A 146 -1.80 -16.15 -1.41
CA THR A 146 -2.30 -15.87 -0.05
C THR A 146 -2.98 -17.08 0.61
N PRO A 147 -3.88 -17.83 -0.06
CA PRO A 147 -4.45 -19.05 0.51
C PRO A 147 -3.41 -20.10 0.86
N ASP A 148 -2.41 -20.33 -0.03
CA ASP A 148 -1.35 -21.32 0.23
C ASP A 148 -0.41 -20.90 1.35
N ALA A 149 -0.09 -19.60 1.46
CA ALA A 149 0.69 -19.02 2.54
C ALA A 149 0.02 -19.24 3.90
N VAL A 150 -1.28 -18.95 4.00
CA VAL A 150 -2.09 -19.17 5.20
C VAL A 150 -2.16 -20.66 5.55
N ALA A 151 -2.42 -21.53 4.57
CA ALA A 151 -2.46 -22.98 4.76
C ALA A 151 -1.10 -23.54 5.23
N ALA A 152 -0.01 -23.10 4.62
CA ALA A 152 1.34 -23.49 4.99
C ALA A 152 1.70 -23.05 6.41
N PHE A 153 1.35 -21.82 6.80
CA PHE A 153 1.58 -21.33 8.16
C PHE A 153 0.78 -22.10 9.20
N ARG A 154 -0.52 -22.36 8.95
CA ARG A 154 -1.37 -23.18 9.82
C ARG A 154 -0.84 -24.62 9.96
N ALA A 155 -0.32 -25.20 8.88
CA ALA A 155 0.28 -26.51 8.87
C ALA A 155 1.68 -26.60 9.52
N GLY A 156 2.22 -25.46 10.00
CA GLY A 156 3.53 -25.43 10.66
C GLY A 156 4.74 -25.52 9.74
N LYS A 157 4.57 -25.20 8.46
CA LYS A 157 5.68 -25.20 7.50
C LYS A 157 6.61 -24.01 7.61
N ALA A 158 6.25 -23.01 8.42
CA ALA A 158 7.07 -21.85 8.71
C ALA A 158 6.89 -21.40 10.17
N ASP A 159 7.94 -20.81 10.75
CA ASP A 159 7.94 -20.26 12.10
C ASP A 159 7.23 -18.90 12.15
N PHE A 160 7.33 -18.15 11.05
CA PHE A 160 6.80 -16.79 10.91
C PHE A 160 6.07 -16.61 9.58
N ILE A 161 5.13 -15.65 9.55
CA ILE A 161 4.49 -15.17 8.34
C ILE A 161 4.44 -13.64 8.31
N GLU A 162 4.86 -13.04 7.20
CA GLU A 162 4.66 -11.64 6.88
C GLU A 162 3.46 -11.49 5.96
N HIS A 163 2.42 -10.81 6.44
CA HIS A 163 1.23 -10.54 5.63
C HIS A 163 0.54 -9.24 6.07
N GLY A 164 -0.37 -8.75 5.23
CA GLY A 164 -1.24 -7.61 5.56
C GLY A 164 -2.58 -8.05 6.17
N PRO A 165 -3.28 -7.15 6.89
CA PRO A 165 -4.70 -7.30 7.16
C PRO A 165 -5.54 -7.55 5.88
N PRO A 166 -6.63 -8.33 5.94
CA PRO A 166 -7.21 -8.95 7.14
C PRO A 166 -6.58 -10.29 7.53
N VAL A 167 -5.62 -10.81 6.76
CA VAL A 167 -5.04 -12.15 6.98
C VAL A 167 -4.39 -12.26 8.35
N VAL A 168 -3.60 -11.26 8.74
CA VAL A 168 -2.97 -11.27 10.08
C VAL A 168 -4.00 -11.25 11.20
N ASP A 169 -5.12 -10.52 11.02
CA ASP A 169 -6.17 -10.44 12.03
C ASP A 169 -6.96 -11.75 12.14
N GLN A 170 -7.17 -12.45 11.03
CA GLN A 170 -7.75 -13.80 11.01
C GLN A 170 -6.86 -14.81 11.74
N LEU A 171 -5.55 -14.82 11.45
CA LEU A 171 -4.59 -15.72 12.09
C LEU A 171 -4.43 -15.44 13.60
N ILE A 172 -4.57 -14.19 14.01
CA ILE A 172 -4.58 -13.82 15.44
C ILE A 172 -5.89 -14.26 16.09
N ALA A 173 -7.03 -14.01 15.44
CA ALA A 173 -8.35 -14.33 15.98
C ALA A 173 -8.57 -15.85 16.16
N ASP A 174 -8.00 -16.68 15.28
CA ASP A 174 -8.06 -18.13 15.38
C ASP A 174 -6.93 -18.75 16.23
N GLY A 175 -6.08 -17.93 16.85
CA GLY A 175 -5.00 -18.36 17.73
C GLY A 175 -3.81 -19.01 17.03
N THR A 176 -3.75 -18.96 15.68
CA THR A 176 -2.65 -19.58 14.92
C THR A 176 -1.39 -18.71 14.92
N GLY A 177 -1.54 -17.38 15.05
CA GLY A 177 -0.44 -16.43 14.98
C GLY A 177 -0.44 -15.39 16.09
N HIS A 178 0.77 -15.01 16.50
CA HIS A 178 1.03 -13.95 17.48
C HIS A 178 1.77 -12.80 16.82
N LEU A 179 1.26 -11.57 16.93
CA LEU A 179 1.92 -10.39 16.39
C LEU A 179 3.27 -10.16 17.11
N VAL A 180 4.34 -10.06 16.33
CA VAL A 180 5.69 -9.81 16.85
C VAL A 180 6.32 -8.52 16.32
N ALA A 181 5.97 -8.08 15.11
CA ALA A 181 6.48 -6.83 14.58
C ALA A 181 5.52 -6.15 13.58
N SER A 182 5.60 -4.83 13.53
CA SER A 182 5.03 -3.99 12.48
C SER A 182 6.13 -3.69 11.46
N MET A 183 5.92 -4.10 10.21
CA MET A 183 6.86 -3.77 9.12
C MET A 183 6.84 -2.28 8.80
N GLY A 184 5.70 -1.61 9.00
CA GLY A 184 5.60 -0.18 8.80
C GLY A 184 6.40 0.63 9.82
N GLU A 185 6.45 0.20 11.07
CA GLU A 185 7.30 0.81 12.10
C GLU A 185 8.78 0.51 11.85
N ALA A 186 9.10 -0.75 11.55
CA ALA A 186 10.47 -1.18 11.30
C ALA A 186 11.08 -0.57 10.04
N THR A 187 10.31 -0.40 8.97
CA THR A 187 10.74 0.25 7.72
C THR A 187 10.90 1.76 7.91
N GLY A 188 9.99 2.37 8.66
CA GLY A 188 9.83 3.81 8.77
C GLY A 188 8.92 4.40 7.69
N PRO A 189 8.72 5.72 7.67
CA PRO A 189 7.89 6.39 6.69
C PRO A 189 8.46 6.28 5.27
N VAL A 190 7.65 5.74 4.35
CA VAL A 190 7.93 5.66 2.91
C VAL A 190 6.60 5.76 2.15
N PRO A 191 6.52 6.40 0.97
CA PRO A 191 5.32 6.43 0.14
C PRO A 191 5.11 5.03 -0.46
N PHE A 192 4.50 4.15 0.33
CA PHE A 192 4.35 2.74 -0.04
C PHE A 192 3.39 2.54 -1.19
N SER A 193 2.32 3.35 -1.23
CA SER A 193 1.35 3.39 -2.32
C SER A 193 0.90 4.81 -2.60
N SER A 194 0.65 5.10 -3.88
CA SER A 194 0.26 6.42 -4.35
C SER A 194 -0.53 6.33 -5.65
N PHE A 195 -1.24 7.40 -5.98
CA PHE A 195 -1.99 7.55 -7.21
C PHE A 195 -1.08 8.06 -8.32
N MET A 196 -1.10 7.37 -9.44
CA MET A 196 -0.30 7.70 -10.63
C MET A 196 -1.16 7.77 -11.89
N ALA A 197 -0.67 8.52 -12.86
CA ALA A 197 -1.26 8.62 -14.17
C ALA A 197 -0.18 8.82 -15.25
N THR A 198 -0.59 8.81 -16.54
CA THR A 198 0.30 9.17 -17.64
C THR A 198 0.54 10.68 -17.65
N PRO A 199 1.68 11.16 -18.19
CA PRO A 199 1.90 12.60 -18.38
C PRO A 199 0.80 13.27 -19.20
N GLY A 200 0.23 12.56 -20.19
CA GLY A 200 -0.87 13.05 -21.01
C GLY A 200 -2.15 13.27 -20.18
N THR A 201 -2.49 12.32 -19.31
CA THR A 201 -3.64 12.43 -18.38
C THR A 201 -3.45 13.61 -17.42
N LEU A 202 -2.23 13.78 -16.84
CA LEU A 202 -1.97 14.91 -15.95
C LEU A 202 -2.13 16.27 -16.63
N ALA A 203 -1.66 16.39 -17.87
CA ALA A 203 -1.75 17.63 -18.63
C ALA A 203 -3.19 17.94 -19.11
N GLY A 204 -3.90 16.91 -19.57
CA GLY A 204 -5.23 17.08 -20.17
C GLY A 204 -6.38 17.15 -19.15
N ASN A 205 -6.21 16.59 -17.95
CA ASN A 205 -7.29 16.44 -16.96
C ASN A 205 -6.97 17.08 -15.60
N ARG A 206 -6.11 18.10 -15.58
CA ARG A 206 -5.58 18.68 -14.33
C ARG A 206 -6.67 19.05 -13.31
N ASP A 207 -7.72 19.74 -13.76
CA ASP A 207 -8.81 20.18 -12.86
C ASP A 207 -9.58 19.01 -12.27
N VAL A 208 -9.77 17.93 -13.05
CA VAL A 208 -10.42 16.71 -12.60
C VAL A 208 -9.55 16.00 -11.55
N LEU A 209 -8.23 15.96 -11.77
CA LEU A 209 -7.28 15.35 -10.83
C LEU A 209 -7.18 16.17 -9.53
N ILE A 210 -7.27 17.49 -9.59
CA ILE A 210 -7.36 18.35 -8.40
C ILE A 210 -8.63 18.04 -7.61
N SER A 211 -9.79 17.91 -8.28
CA SER A 211 -11.05 17.52 -7.64
C SER A 211 -10.94 16.11 -7.03
N PHE A 212 -10.31 15.16 -7.73
CA PHE A 212 -10.04 13.82 -7.20
C PHE A 212 -9.20 13.87 -5.91
N VAL A 213 -8.09 14.59 -5.93
CA VAL A 213 -7.21 14.71 -4.74
C VAL A 213 -7.91 15.44 -3.61
N ARG A 214 -8.78 16.43 -3.89
CA ARG A 214 -9.57 17.13 -2.87
C ARG A 214 -10.55 16.19 -2.17
N GLY A 215 -11.25 15.34 -2.92
CA GLY A 215 -12.11 14.29 -2.37
C GLY A 215 -11.32 13.27 -1.55
N LEU A 216 -10.18 12.82 -2.06
CA LEU A 216 -9.25 11.92 -1.34
C LEU A 216 -8.75 12.56 -0.04
N TYR A 217 -8.32 13.82 -0.06
CA TYR A 217 -7.84 14.53 1.12
C TYR A 217 -8.91 14.65 2.22
N ARG A 218 -10.17 14.95 1.85
CA ARG A 218 -11.26 14.94 2.81
C ARG A 218 -11.46 13.56 3.45
N ALA A 219 -11.39 12.49 2.66
CA ALA A 219 -11.45 11.12 3.17
C ALA A 219 -10.30 10.81 4.13
N GLN A 220 -9.06 11.17 3.77
CA GLN A 220 -7.89 10.99 4.62
C GLN A 220 -8.00 11.78 5.94
N ARG A 221 -8.49 13.01 5.89
CA ARG A 221 -8.73 13.84 7.08
C ARG A 221 -9.82 13.25 7.98
N TRP A 222 -10.92 12.80 7.37
CA TRP A 222 -11.99 12.13 8.10
C TRP A 222 -11.47 10.84 8.78
N MET A 223 -10.76 9.97 8.05
CA MET A 223 -10.17 8.76 8.62
C MET A 223 -9.21 9.06 9.78
N ALA A 224 -8.43 10.14 9.70
CA ALA A 224 -7.50 10.53 10.76
C ALA A 224 -8.19 10.97 12.07
N SER A 225 -9.48 11.33 12.01
CA SER A 225 -10.29 11.74 13.16
C SER A 225 -11.37 10.73 13.57
N SER A 226 -11.52 9.63 12.81
CA SER A 226 -12.56 8.62 13.04
C SER A 226 -12.00 7.38 13.72
N GLY A 227 -12.90 6.66 14.42
CA GLY A 227 -12.59 5.38 15.05
C GLY A 227 -12.61 4.22 14.06
N ALA A 228 -11.97 3.10 14.43
CA ALA A 228 -11.89 1.92 13.59
C ALA A 228 -13.26 1.37 13.18
N ALA A 229 -14.23 1.38 14.08
CA ALA A 229 -15.60 0.90 13.79
C ALA A 229 -16.32 1.77 12.76
N GLU A 230 -16.12 3.09 12.81
CA GLU A 230 -16.73 4.04 11.87
C GLU A 230 -16.15 3.85 10.46
N ILE A 231 -14.83 3.78 10.36
CA ILE A 231 -14.15 3.54 9.07
C ILE A 231 -14.56 2.18 8.50
N ALA A 232 -14.55 1.12 9.34
CA ALA A 232 -14.96 -0.23 8.94
C ALA A 232 -16.42 -0.28 8.46
N ALA A 233 -17.32 0.53 9.02
CA ALA A 233 -18.70 0.64 8.55
C ALA A 233 -18.79 1.30 7.17
N VAL A 234 -18.05 2.40 6.93
CA VAL A 234 -18.05 3.11 5.63
C VAL A 234 -17.50 2.23 4.50
N ILE A 235 -16.44 1.44 4.77
CA ILE A 235 -15.86 0.56 3.75
C ILE A 235 -16.58 -0.79 3.62
N ALA A 236 -17.61 -1.06 4.42
CA ALA A 236 -18.34 -2.34 4.38
C ALA A 236 -18.87 -2.73 3.00
N PRO A 237 -19.38 -1.82 2.15
CA PRO A 237 -19.81 -2.19 0.81
C PRO A 237 -18.72 -2.78 -0.08
N ALA A 238 -17.46 -2.36 0.12
CA ALA A 238 -16.32 -2.88 -0.64
C ALA A 238 -15.74 -4.19 -0.06
N PHE A 239 -15.96 -4.47 1.24
CA PHE A 239 -15.36 -5.59 1.98
C PHE A 239 -16.42 -6.39 2.75
N GLY A 240 -17.58 -6.64 2.13
CA GLY A 240 -18.70 -7.33 2.74
C GLY A 240 -18.47 -8.82 3.02
N ASP A 241 -17.52 -9.43 2.35
CA ASP A 241 -17.04 -10.80 2.51
C ASP A 241 -16.16 -11.01 3.76
N ILE A 242 -15.64 -9.92 4.35
CA ILE A 242 -14.81 -9.95 5.56
C ILE A 242 -15.70 -9.85 6.80
N ASP A 243 -15.54 -10.79 7.75
CA ASP A 243 -16.22 -10.71 9.06
C ASP A 243 -16.10 -9.30 9.65
N PRO A 244 -17.21 -8.68 10.10
CA PRO A 244 -17.19 -7.30 10.61
C PRO A 244 -16.19 -7.08 11.75
N ARG A 245 -15.96 -8.05 12.63
CA ARG A 245 -14.99 -7.95 13.72
C ARG A 245 -13.55 -7.95 13.19
N ILE A 246 -13.27 -8.80 12.20
CA ILE A 246 -11.95 -8.84 11.54
C ILE A 246 -11.73 -7.55 10.77
N ARG A 247 -12.75 -7.01 10.09
CA ARG A 247 -12.64 -5.73 9.37
C ARG A 247 -12.33 -4.57 10.33
N VAL A 248 -12.99 -4.50 11.50
CA VAL A 248 -12.68 -3.49 12.53
C VAL A 248 -11.25 -3.67 13.06
N ALA A 249 -10.82 -4.91 13.36
CA ALA A 249 -9.46 -5.19 13.83
C ALA A 249 -8.40 -4.79 12.81
N ALA A 250 -8.64 -5.08 11.52
CA ALA A 250 -7.76 -4.70 10.41
C ALA A 250 -7.61 -3.17 10.30
N VAL A 251 -8.72 -2.44 10.38
CA VAL A 251 -8.71 -0.96 10.37
C VAL A 251 -7.98 -0.40 11.59
N ASP A 252 -8.26 -0.92 12.80
CA ASP A 252 -7.60 -0.49 14.05
C ASP A 252 -6.08 -0.68 13.96
N ARG A 253 -5.64 -1.82 13.41
CA ARG A 253 -4.21 -2.10 13.20
C ARG A 253 -3.54 -1.08 12.30
N TYR A 254 -4.17 -0.73 11.18
CA TYR A 254 -3.65 0.29 10.27
C TYR A 254 -3.68 1.70 10.86
N LEU A 255 -4.70 2.04 11.66
CA LEU A 255 -4.75 3.32 12.38
C LEU A 255 -3.61 3.45 13.38
N ARG A 256 -3.37 2.42 14.21
CA ARG A 256 -2.29 2.41 15.21
C ARG A 256 -0.92 2.56 14.55
N GLN A 257 -0.70 1.91 13.43
CA GLN A 257 0.55 2.02 12.67
C GLN A 257 0.68 3.37 11.94
N SER A 258 -0.39 4.16 11.81
CA SER A 258 -0.44 5.35 10.95
C SER A 258 -0.08 5.01 9.50
N THR A 259 -0.71 3.96 8.95
CA THR A 259 -0.42 3.42 7.62
C THR A 259 -0.85 4.35 6.52
N TRP A 260 -2.06 4.91 6.63
CA TRP A 260 -2.64 5.78 5.62
C TRP A 260 -2.07 7.19 5.71
N ALA A 261 -1.82 7.78 4.55
CA ALA A 261 -1.42 9.17 4.45
C ALA A 261 -2.51 10.08 5.03
N ARG A 262 -2.11 11.07 5.82
CA ARG A 262 -3.00 12.12 6.36
C ARG A 262 -3.06 13.35 5.45
N ASP A 263 -2.11 13.42 4.53
CA ASP A 263 -1.92 14.46 3.54
C ASP A 263 -1.49 13.78 2.23
N PRO A 264 -2.12 14.09 1.09
CA PRO A 264 -1.79 13.45 -0.18
C PRO A 264 -0.47 13.94 -0.81
N VAL A 265 0.18 14.97 -0.24
CA VAL A 265 1.42 15.52 -0.80
C VAL A 265 2.59 14.57 -0.54
N LEU A 266 3.12 13.98 -1.60
CA LEU A 266 4.29 13.11 -1.53
C LEU A 266 5.54 13.91 -1.13
N THR A 267 6.33 13.38 -0.18
CA THR A 267 7.52 14.05 0.34
C THR A 267 8.80 13.54 -0.30
N ARG A 268 9.77 14.44 -0.53
CA ARG A 268 11.10 14.07 -1.01
C ARG A 268 11.80 13.10 -0.04
N THR A 269 11.72 13.35 1.26
CA THR A 269 12.34 12.50 2.28
C THR A 269 11.82 11.06 2.21
N GLY A 270 10.49 10.88 2.07
CA GLY A 270 9.90 9.53 1.90
C GLY A 270 10.32 8.87 0.60
N PHE A 271 10.35 9.63 -0.50
CA PHE A 271 10.82 9.16 -1.80
C PHE A 271 12.27 8.67 -1.74
N ASP A 272 13.18 9.46 -1.15
CA ASP A 272 14.59 9.12 -1.03
C ASP A 272 14.79 7.88 -0.14
N ALA A 273 14.00 7.75 0.93
CA ALA A 273 14.03 6.57 1.80
C ALA A 273 13.59 5.30 1.05
N LEU A 274 12.50 5.37 0.26
CA LEU A 274 12.07 4.24 -0.57
C LEU A 274 13.13 3.90 -1.63
N GLN A 275 13.65 4.91 -2.33
CA GLN A 275 14.68 4.72 -3.35
C GLN A 275 15.93 4.04 -2.78
N ALA A 276 16.36 4.41 -1.56
CA ALA A 276 17.49 3.77 -0.90
C ALA A 276 17.24 2.27 -0.65
N ILE A 277 16.02 1.89 -0.25
CA ILE A 277 15.61 0.49 -0.09
C ILE A 277 15.66 -0.26 -1.43
N LEU A 278 15.14 0.34 -2.50
CA LEU A 278 15.11 -0.27 -3.84
C LEU A 278 16.52 -0.47 -4.40
N LEU A 279 17.42 0.50 -4.20
CA LEU A 279 18.85 0.41 -4.60
C LEU A 279 19.57 -0.66 -3.80
N ALA A 280 19.44 -0.65 -2.47
CA ALA A 280 20.10 -1.63 -1.60
C ALA A 280 19.64 -3.07 -1.84
N GLY A 281 18.41 -3.24 -2.30
CA GLY A 281 17.84 -4.53 -2.71
C GLY A 281 18.15 -4.92 -4.16
N GLY A 282 18.83 -4.07 -4.94
CA GLY A 282 19.16 -4.32 -6.34
C GLY A 282 17.96 -4.31 -7.29
N PHE A 283 16.83 -3.74 -6.86
CA PHE A 283 15.61 -3.65 -7.67
C PHE A 283 15.73 -2.59 -8.77
N ILE A 284 16.40 -1.49 -8.45
CA ILE A 284 16.83 -0.46 -9.41
C ILE A 284 18.35 -0.33 -9.40
N LYS A 285 18.93 0.13 -10.51
CA LYS A 285 20.38 0.20 -10.71
C LYS A 285 20.96 1.60 -10.49
N ARG A 286 20.11 2.63 -10.50
CA ARG A 286 20.52 4.03 -10.37
C ARG A 286 19.48 4.84 -9.60
N SER A 287 19.92 5.98 -9.08
CA SER A 287 19.01 6.96 -8.48
C SER A 287 18.29 7.75 -9.57
N HIS A 288 17.04 8.13 -9.24
CA HIS A 288 16.18 8.96 -10.06
C HIS A 288 15.80 10.23 -9.29
N ARG A 289 15.56 11.33 -10.00
CA ARG A 289 15.15 12.58 -9.35
C ARG A 289 13.67 12.51 -9.00
N PHE A 290 13.31 13.13 -7.89
CA PHE A 290 11.94 13.20 -7.40
C PHE A 290 10.97 13.72 -8.48
N GLU A 291 11.35 14.80 -9.17
CA GLU A 291 10.55 15.47 -10.19
C GLU A 291 10.36 14.64 -11.48
N GLU A 292 11.14 13.57 -11.66
CA GLU A 292 10.93 12.65 -12.78
C GLU A 292 9.73 11.74 -12.56
N LEU A 293 9.40 11.45 -11.28
CA LEU A 293 8.38 10.49 -10.90
C LEU A 293 7.20 11.10 -10.14
N VAL A 294 7.35 12.31 -9.58
CA VAL A 294 6.35 12.92 -8.71
C VAL A 294 6.02 14.33 -9.19
N ASP A 295 4.73 14.62 -9.32
CA ASP A 295 4.16 15.96 -9.46
C ASP A 295 3.37 16.28 -8.18
N THR A 296 3.90 17.18 -7.35
CA THR A 296 3.24 17.59 -6.10
C THR A 296 2.25 18.74 -6.29
N ASP A 297 2.24 19.40 -7.46
CA ASP A 297 1.46 20.62 -7.66
C ASP A 297 -0.05 20.34 -7.63
N ILE A 298 -0.47 19.18 -8.15
CA ILE A 298 -1.88 18.75 -8.11
C ILE A 298 -2.34 18.60 -6.66
N ALA A 299 -1.57 17.87 -5.85
CA ALA A 299 -1.91 17.66 -4.45
C ALA A 299 -1.87 18.98 -3.65
N ARG A 300 -0.84 19.80 -3.82
CA ARG A 300 -0.74 21.12 -3.15
C ARG A 300 -1.92 22.02 -3.46
N GLN A 301 -2.31 22.13 -4.72
CA GLN A 301 -3.50 22.92 -5.12
C GLN A 301 -4.79 22.36 -4.51
N ALA A 302 -4.92 21.03 -4.42
CA ALA A 302 -6.10 20.40 -3.85
C ALA A 302 -6.24 20.65 -2.34
N VAL A 303 -5.12 20.73 -1.59
CA VAL A 303 -5.11 20.92 -0.13
C VAL A 303 -4.97 22.38 0.30
N GLY A 304 -4.70 23.30 -0.62
CA GLY A 304 -4.67 24.73 -0.36
C GLY A 304 -3.28 25.24 0.10
N TYR A 305 -2.20 24.62 -0.36
CA TYR A 305 -0.81 25.11 -0.16
C TYR A 305 -0.33 25.98 -1.29
#